data_f09e64fba8142d08840a168bdc298172
#
_entry.id   f09e64fba8142d08840a168bdc298172
#
_cell.length_a   1.000
_cell.length_b   1.000
_cell.length_c   1.000
_cell.angle_alpha   90.00
_cell.angle_beta   90.00
_cell.angle_gamma   90.00
#
_symmetry.space_group_name_H-M   'P 1'
#
loop_
_entity.id
_entity.type
_entity.pdbx_description
1 polymer ?
#
loop_
_entity_poly.entity_id
_entity_poly.type
_entity_poly.pdbx_seq_one_letter_code
_entity_poly.pdbx_strand_id
1 'polypeptide(L)'
;KKKVIGNTVFFFALFGLTAYAVLKGKELSELAEVLKSVKPAYYIAGLVMIVVFVCCESYIIYRMLRLLHYNDVPKRNCVKYSFVGFFFSCITPSATGGQPMQLYYMNRDKVDISVGTVILMIVTILYKFVLVFLGALIFLFRHFLVAEYIGKAAFFFYLGMALNVFCVAFMLILVFEPTLASKIVLWLFQ
;
A
#
# COMPACT_ATOMS: atom_id res chain seq x y z
N LYS A 1 20.12 0.46 -23.50
CA LYS A 1 19.02 -0.27 -24.17
C LYS A 1 18.86 -1.70 -23.61
N LYS A 2 19.92 -2.53 -23.45
CA LYS A 2 19.81 -3.92 -22.92
C LYS A 2 19.24 -4.00 -21.51
N LYS A 3 19.58 -3.09 -20.58
CA LYS A 3 19.03 -3.04 -19.22
C LYS A 3 17.53 -2.72 -19.19
N VAL A 4 17.05 -1.84 -20.08
CA VAL A 4 15.62 -1.49 -20.17
C VAL A 4 14.83 -2.69 -20.68
N ILE A 5 15.33 -3.37 -21.72
CA ILE A 5 14.68 -4.58 -22.26
C ILE A 5 14.62 -5.69 -21.20
N GLY A 6 15.71 -5.93 -20.47
CA GLY A 6 15.75 -6.91 -19.38
C GLY A 6 14.72 -6.62 -18.27
N ASN A 7 14.62 -5.36 -17.84
CA ASN A 7 13.64 -4.96 -16.84
C ASN A 7 12.19 -5.09 -17.35
N THR A 8 11.95 -4.75 -18.62
CA THR A 8 10.63 -4.89 -19.24
C THR A 8 10.21 -6.36 -19.34
N VAL A 9 11.11 -7.23 -19.81
CA VAL A 9 10.87 -8.68 -19.87
C VAL A 9 10.62 -9.26 -18.48
N PHE A 10 11.42 -8.89 -17.49
CA PHE A 10 11.23 -9.30 -16.11
C PHE A 10 9.87 -8.87 -15.56
N PHE A 11 9.43 -7.64 -15.87
CA PHE A 11 8.12 -7.12 -15.43
C PHE A 11 6.96 -7.90 -16.06
N PHE A 12 7.05 -8.18 -17.36
CA PHE A 12 6.03 -8.99 -18.04
C PHE A 12 6.04 -10.46 -17.59
N ALA A 13 7.20 -11.02 -17.28
CA ALA A 13 7.33 -12.37 -16.73
C ALA A 13 6.69 -12.46 -15.33
N LEU A 14 6.94 -11.48 -14.45
CA LEU A 14 6.31 -11.40 -13.13
C LEU A 14 4.78 -11.23 -13.23
N PHE A 15 4.33 -10.34 -14.11
CA PHE A 15 2.90 -10.14 -14.35
C PHE A 15 2.24 -11.42 -14.89
N GLY A 16 2.86 -12.07 -15.85
CA GLY A 16 2.38 -13.35 -16.40
C GLY A 16 2.36 -14.46 -15.35
N LEU A 17 3.39 -14.54 -14.50
CA LEU A 17 3.44 -15.52 -13.40
C LEU A 17 2.34 -15.27 -12.37
N THR A 18 2.11 -14.00 -12.01
CA THR A 18 1.04 -13.62 -11.06
C THR A 18 -0.33 -13.91 -11.64
N ALA A 19 -0.57 -13.54 -12.90
CA ALA A 19 -1.80 -13.85 -13.59
C ALA A 19 -2.02 -15.37 -13.70
N TYR A 20 -0.99 -16.13 -14.05
CA TYR A 20 -1.05 -17.59 -14.10
C TYR A 20 -1.34 -18.20 -12.71
N ALA A 21 -0.68 -17.74 -11.65
CA ALA A 21 -0.91 -18.23 -10.28
C ALA A 21 -2.34 -17.94 -9.78
N VAL A 22 -2.89 -16.76 -10.13
CA VAL A 22 -4.26 -16.39 -9.76
C VAL A 22 -5.30 -17.18 -10.58
N LEU A 23 -5.03 -17.40 -11.87
CA LEU A 23 -5.99 -18.05 -12.77
C LEU A 23 -5.93 -19.58 -12.73
N LYS A 24 -4.78 -20.18 -12.35
CA LYS A 24 -4.58 -21.63 -12.33
C LYS A 24 -5.43 -22.38 -11.31
N GLY A 25 -5.92 -21.70 -10.27
CA GLY A 25 -6.66 -22.32 -9.15
C GLY A 25 -8.19 -22.30 -9.28
N LYS A 26 -8.73 -21.56 -10.25
CA LYS A 26 -10.20 -21.42 -10.40
C LYS A 26 -10.56 -21.33 -11.89
N GLU A 27 -11.53 -22.11 -12.31
CA GLU A 27 -12.08 -21.94 -13.63
C GLU A 27 -12.66 -20.52 -13.76
N LEU A 28 -12.35 -19.83 -14.86
CA LEU A 28 -12.88 -18.49 -15.15
C LEU A 28 -14.42 -18.47 -15.13
N SER A 29 -15.03 -19.62 -15.41
CA SER A 29 -16.47 -19.86 -15.32
C SER A 29 -16.99 -19.74 -13.87
N GLU A 30 -16.30 -20.33 -12.87
CA GLU A 30 -16.67 -20.21 -11.45
C GLU A 30 -16.57 -18.76 -10.96
N LEU A 31 -15.50 -18.06 -11.36
CA LEU A 31 -15.36 -16.63 -11.05
C LEU A 31 -16.48 -15.79 -11.67
N ALA A 32 -16.86 -16.09 -12.90
CA ALA A 32 -17.95 -15.40 -13.59
C ALA A 32 -19.32 -15.69 -12.93
N GLU A 33 -19.55 -16.92 -12.45
CA GLU A 33 -20.76 -17.28 -11.71
C GLU A 33 -20.83 -16.60 -10.35
N VAL A 34 -19.74 -16.60 -9.59
CA VAL A 34 -19.66 -15.88 -8.31
C VAL A 34 -19.90 -14.39 -8.51
N LEU A 35 -19.28 -13.79 -9.53
CA LEU A 35 -19.48 -12.39 -9.88
C LEU A 35 -20.95 -12.08 -10.24
N LYS A 36 -21.65 -12.97 -10.93
CA LYS A 36 -23.08 -12.82 -11.25
C LYS A 36 -23.99 -13.01 -10.03
N SER A 37 -23.60 -13.84 -9.07
CA SER A 37 -24.39 -14.12 -7.87
C SER A 37 -24.36 -13.00 -6.85
N VAL A 38 -23.33 -12.15 -6.86
CA VAL A 38 -23.19 -11.03 -5.91
C VAL A 38 -24.12 -9.89 -6.29
N LYS A 39 -24.88 -9.38 -5.31
CA LYS A 39 -25.78 -8.25 -5.53
C LYS A 39 -25.00 -7.02 -6.00
N PRO A 40 -25.45 -6.30 -7.05
CA PRO A 40 -24.78 -5.11 -7.60
C PRO A 40 -24.44 -4.04 -6.58
N ALA A 41 -25.23 -3.94 -5.51
CA ALA A 41 -25.00 -3.00 -4.41
C ALA A 41 -23.61 -3.16 -3.76
N TYR A 42 -23.09 -4.39 -3.63
CA TYR A 42 -21.76 -4.62 -3.06
C TYR A 42 -20.63 -4.14 -3.97
N TYR A 43 -20.81 -4.25 -5.30
CA TYR A 43 -19.83 -3.71 -6.26
C TYR A 43 -19.79 -2.18 -6.19
N ILE A 44 -20.97 -1.54 -6.14
CA ILE A 44 -21.05 -0.08 -6.01
C ILE A 44 -20.44 0.37 -4.68
N ALA A 45 -20.76 -0.32 -3.59
CA ALA A 45 -20.17 -0.01 -2.29
C ALA A 45 -18.65 -0.15 -2.31
N GLY A 46 -18.10 -1.21 -2.90
CA GLY A 46 -16.64 -1.40 -3.05
C GLY A 46 -16.00 -0.29 -3.88
N LEU A 47 -16.62 0.09 -5.01
CA LEU A 47 -16.13 1.18 -5.85
C LEU A 47 -16.11 2.51 -5.10
N VAL A 48 -17.19 2.82 -4.38
CA VAL A 48 -17.28 4.04 -3.55
C VAL A 48 -16.19 4.06 -2.49
N MET A 49 -15.96 2.93 -1.83
CA MET A 49 -14.89 2.82 -0.81
C MET A 49 -13.51 3.05 -1.40
N ILE A 50 -13.21 2.55 -2.61
CA ILE A 50 -11.94 2.81 -3.31
C ILE A 50 -11.80 4.31 -3.62
N VAL A 51 -12.85 4.95 -4.12
CA VAL A 51 -12.83 6.39 -4.41
C VAL A 51 -12.60 7.21 -3.14
N VAL A 52 -13.30 6.87 -2.05
CA VAL A 52 -13.12 7.52 -0.75
C VAL A 52 -11.67 7.34 -0.25
N PHE A 53 -11.11 6.12 -0.35
CA PHE A 53 -9.73 5.84 0.03
C PHE A 53 -8.74 6.73 -0.74
N VAL A 54 -8.84 6.78 -2.08
CA VAL A 54 -7.96 7.60 -2.94
C VAL A 54 -8.12 9.10 -2.62
N CYS A 55 -9.34 9.56 -2.35
CA CYS A 55 -9.58 10.95 -1.96
C CYS A 55 -8.97 11.29 -0.60
N CYS A 56 -9.08 10.40 0.39
CA CYS A 56 -8.48 10.58 1.71
C CYS A 56 -6.95 10.64 1.61
N GLU A 57 -6.32 9.70 0.89
CA GLU A 57 -4.88 9.69 0.66
C GLU A 57 -4.42 10.98 -0.03
N SER A 58 -5.12 11.39 -1.09
CA SER A 58 -4.85 12.64 -1.83
C SER A 58 -4.92 13.86 -0.92
N TYR A 59 -5.88 13.89 0.00
CA TYR A 59 -6.04 14.97 0.96
C TYR A 59 -4.88 15.01 1.97
N ILE A 60 -4.44 13.86 2.46
CA ILE A 60 -3.28 13.76 3.36
C ILE A 60 -2.03 14.28 2.66
N ILE A 61 -1.73 13.80 1.44
CA ILE A 61 -0.58 14.27 0.64
C ILE A 61 -0.66 15.79 0.43
N TYR A 62 -1.82 16.30 0.05
CA TYR A 62 -2.02 17.74 -0.14
C TYR A 62 -1.74 18.54 1.15
N ARG A 63 -2.26 18.10 2.29
CA ARG A 63 -2.04 18.76 3.59
C ARG A 63 -0.57 18.75 3.97
N MET A 64 0.12 17.63 3.77
CA MET A 64 1.54 17.50 4.08
C MET A 64 2.40 18.41 3.19
N LEU A 65 2.13 18.47 1.87
CA LEU A 65 2.82 19.37 0.95
C LEU A 65 2.63 20.85 1.36
N ARG A 66 1.42 21.23 1.79
CA ARG A 66 1.15 22.60 2.27
C ARG A 66 1.91 22.93 3.54
N LEU A 67 2.00 21.99 4.49
CA LEU A 67 2.79 22.16 5.73
C LEU A 67 4.28 22.32 5.44
N LEU A 68 4.77 21.70 4.38
CA LEU A 68 6.17 21.76 3.95
C LEU A 68 6.43 22.89 2.92
N HIS A 69 5.51 23.85 2.80
CA HIS A 69 5.61 25.05 1.95
C HIS A 69 5.64 24.79 0.43
N TYR A 70 5.26 23.59 -0.03
CA TYR A 70 5.07 23.31 -1.47
C TYR A 70 3.70 23.83 -1.95
N ASN A 71 3.58 25.16 -2.02
CA ASN A 71 2.32 25.81 -2.34
C ASN A 71 1.95 25.80 -3.84
N ASP A 72 2.90 25.48 -4.70
CA ASP A 72 2.71 25.47 -6.16
C ASP A 72 2.05 24.16 -6.66
N VAL A 73 1.98 23.12 -5.82
CA VAL A 73 1.37 21.85 -6.19
C VAL A 73 -0.16 21.91 -6.01
N PRO A 74 -0.95 21.87 -7.10
CA PRO A 74 -2.40 21.94 -7.01
C PRO A 74 -2.99 20.63 -6.45
N LYS A 75 -4.17 20.72 -5.82
CA LYS A 75 -4.92 19.54 -5.32
C LYS A 75 -5.08 18.43 -6.36
N ARG A 76 -5.29 18.82 -7.63
CA ARG A 76 -5.45 17.90 -8.75
C ARG A 76 -4.24 16.98 -8.94
N ASN A 77 -3.03 17.49 -8.70
CA ASN A 77 -1.81 16.67 -8.81
C ASN A 77 -1.72 15.67 -7.66
N CYS A 78 -2.15 16.04 -6.45
CA CYS A 78 -2.22 15.10 -5.32
C CYS A 78 -3.17 13.93 -5.61
N VAL A 79 -4.33 14.20 -6.23
CA VAL A 79 -5.25 13.15 -6.68
C VAL A 79 -4.57 12.23 -7.71
N LYS A 80 -3.82 12.79 -8.66
CA LYS A 80 -3.06 11.98 -9.64
C LYS A 80 -2.03 11.09 -8.96
N TYR A 81 -1.31 11.59 -7.93
CA TYR A 81 -0.32 10.79 -7.20
C TYR A 81 -0.97 9.58 -6.55
N SER A 82 -2.10 9.75 -5.85
CA SER A 82 -2.82 8.65 -5.21
C SER A 82 -3.38 7.66 -6.23
N PHE A 83 -3.95 8.13 -7.36
CA PHE A 83 -4.40 7.24 -8.43
C PHE A 83 -3.26 6.43 -9.04
N VAL A 84 -2.14 7.07 -9.32
CA VAL A 84 -0.94 6.41 -9.86
C VAL A 84 -0.43 5.38 -8.85
N GLY A 85 -0.35 5.74 -7.57
CA GLY A 85 0.06 4.83 -6.51
C GLY A 85 -0.83 3.60 -6.42
N PHE A 86 -2.13 3.81 -6.38
CA PHE A 86 -3.12 2.74 -6.35
C PHE A 86 -3.03 1.83 -7.59
N PHE A 87 -3.01 2.41 -8.79
CA PHE A 87 -2.89 1.67 -10.03
C PHE A 87 -1.64 0.79 -10.08
N PHE A 88 -0.47 1.38 -9.81
CA PHE A 88 0.78 0.62 -9.84
C PHE A 88 0.88 -0.41 -8.71
N SER A 89 0.26 -0.17 -7.57
CA SER A 89 0.13 -1.17 -6.51
C SER A 89 -0.70 -2.38 -6.96
N CYS A 90 -1.76 -2.16 -7.74
CA CYS A 90 -2.60 -3.25 -8.25
C CYS A 90 -1.91 -4.13 -9.30
N ILE A 91 -1.03 -3.55 -10.13
CA ILE A 91 -0.37 -4.28 -11.23
C ILE A 91 1.01 -4.83 -10.89
N THR A 92 1.57 -4.47 -9.72
CA THR A 92 2.89 -4.94 -9.30
C THR A 92 2.78 -6.00 -8.19
N PRO A 93 3.66 -7.01 -8.21
CA PRO A 93 3.70 -8.01 -7.15
C PRO A 93 3.91 -7.34 -5.78
N SER A 94 3.15 -7.78 -4.78
CA SER A 94 3.21 -7.26 -3.40
C SER A 94 3.03 -5.74 -3.28
N ALA A 95 2.34 -5.09 -4.25
CA ALA A 95 2.09 -3.65 -4.30
C ALA A 95 3.36 -2.76 -4.26
N THR A 96 4.51 -3.30 -4.70
CA THR A 96 5.82 -2.63 -4.57
C THR A 96 6.00 -1.43 -5.49
N GLY A 97 5.23 -1.35 -6.58
CA GLY A 97 5.36 -0.29 -7.59
C GLY A 97 4.63 1.02 -7.25
N GLY A 98 3.70 1.02 -6.31
CA GLY A 98 2.88 2.20 -6.01
C GLY A 98 3.67 3.39 -5.52
N GLN A 99 4.41 3.23 -4.43
CA GLN A 99 5.18 4.32 -3.82
C GLN A 99 6.30 4.88 -4.71
N PRO A 100 7.12 4.06 -5.38
CA PRO A 100 8.12 4.57 -6.32
C PRO A 100 7.52 5.41 -7.44
N MET A 101 6.35 5.02 -7.96
CA MET A 101 5.67 5.77 -9.01
C MET A 101 5.04 7.06 -8.49
N GLN A 102 4.46 7.07 -7.29
CA GLN A 102 4.02 8.31 -6.63
C GLN A 102 5.18 9.29 -6.50
N LEU A 103 6.31 8.81 -5.98
CA LEU A 103 7.52 9.61 -5.79
C LEU A 103 8.05 10.17 -7.12
N TYR A 104 8.04 9.36 -8.17
CA TYR A 104 8.45 9.80 -9.52
C TYR A 104 7.58 10.97 -10.01
N TYR A 105 6.24 10.88 -9.86
CA TYR A 105 5.33 11.96 -10.29
C TYR A 105 5.44 13.20 -9.39
N MET A 106 5.64 13.02 -8.08
CA MET A 106 5.91 14.14 -7.17
C MET A 106 7.20 14.88 -7.55
N ASN A 107 8.26 14.15 -7.86
CA ASN A 107 9.53 14.74 -8.28
C ASN A 107 9.41 15.47 -9.63
N ARG A 108 8.63 14.94 -10.56
CA ARG A 108 8.32 15.61 -11.82
C ARG A 108 7.63 16.97 -11.61
N ASP A 109 6.83 17.09 -10.58
CA ASP A 109 6.15 18.33 -10.18
C ASP A 109 7.01 19.18 -9.21
N LYS A 110 8.35 18.97 -9.23
CA LYS A 110 9.36 19.69 -8.44
C LYS A 110 9.27 19.54 -6.92
N VAL A 111 8.67 18.46 -6.44
CA VAL A 111 8.76 18.06 -5.04
C VAL A 111 10.06 17.28 -4.85
N ASP A 112 10.89 17.67 -3.89
CA ASP A 112 12.13 16.97 -3.58
C ASP A 112 11.86 15.50 -3.20
N ILE A 113 12.70 14.59 -3.69
CA ILE A 113 12.58 13.15 -3.45
C ILE A 113 12.57 12.85 -1.96
N SER A 114 13.41 13.52 -1.17
CA SER A 114 13.47 13.34 0.28
C SER A 114 12.14 13.72 0.95
N VAL A 115 11.56 14.85 0.56
CA VAL A 115 10.27 15.32 1.06
C VAL A 115 9.14 14.38 0.65
N GLY A 116 9.10 13.99 -0.63
CA GLY A 116 8.12 13.03 -1.14
C GLY A 116 8.20 11.69 -0.38
N THR A 117 9.41 11.20 -0.13
CA THR A 117 9.62 9.95 0.62
C THR A 117 9.07 10.05 2.06
N VAL A 118 9.33 11.16 2.77
CA VAL A 118 8.80 11.37 4.12
C VAL A 118 7.28 11.42 4.11
N ILE A 119 6.67 12.12 3.15
CA ILE A 119 5.22 12.19 3.02
C ILE A 119 4.62 10.80 2.82
N LEU A 120 5.16 10.01 1.88
CA LEU A 120 4.67 8.66 1.60
C LEU A 120 4.90 7.71 2.78
N MET A 121 5.99 7.90 3.53
CA MET A 121 6.25 7.13 4.75
C MET A 121 5.20 7.45 5.83
N ILE A 122 4.83 8.71 6.03
CA ILE A 122 3.77 9.12 6.97
C ILE A 122 2.42 8.52 6.54
N VAL A 123 2.07 8.58 5.26
CA VAL A 123 0.85 7.94 4.73
C VAL A 123 0.85 6.44 5.05
N THR A 124 1.98 5.77 4.85
CA THR A 124 2.12 4.34 5.14
C THR A 124 1.97 4.03 6.64
N ILE A 125 2.56 4.85 7.51
CA ILE A 125 2.43 4.70 8.96
C ILE A 125 0.96 4.83 9.38
N LEU A 126 0.26 5.85 8.88
CA LEU A 126 -1.15 6.08 9.20
C LEU A 126 -2.02 4.90 8.77
N TYR A 127 -1.85 4.42 7.56
CA TYR A 127 -2.59 3.28 7.04
C TYR A 127 -2.31 1.99 7.83
N LYS A 128 -1.04 1.70 8.15
CA LYS A 128 -0.66 0.55 8.98
C LYS A 128 -1.16 0.69 10.43
N PHE A 129 -1.12 1.90 10.98
CA PHE A 129 -1.67 2.16 12.31
C PHE A 129 -3.16 1.84 12.40
N VAL A 130 -3.95 2.28 11.41
CA VAL A 130 -5.39 1.93 11.34
C VAL A 130 -5.59 0.41 11.26
N LEU A 131 -4.77 -0.28 10.47
CA LEU A 131 -4.83 -1.74 10.34
C LEU A 131 -4.55 -2.45 11.67
N VAL A 132 -3.52 -2.04 12.39
CA VAL A 132 -3.17 -2.56 13.72
C VAL A 132 -4.28 -2.24 14.73
N PHE A 133 -4.80 -1.02 14.70
CA PHE A 133 -5.89 -0.59 15.58
C PHE A 133 -7.17 -1.43 15.37
N LEU A 134 -7.59 -1.61 14.11
CA LEU A 134 -8.74 -2.46 13.79
C LEU A 134 -8.50 -3.93 14.18
N GLY A 135 -7.30 -4.45 13.93
CA GLY A 135 -6.93 -5.80 14.35
C GLY A 135 -6.96 -5.97 15.87
N ALA A 136 -6.49 -4.97 16.62
CA ALA A 136 -6.56 -4.95 18.08
C ALA A 136 -8.01 -4.87 18.58
N LEU A 137 -8.86 -4.07 17.94
CA LEU A 137 -10.30 -4.02 18.27
C LEU A 137 -10.99 -5.38 18.05
N ILE A 138 -10.73 -6.02 16.90
CA ILE A 138 -11.28 -7.35 16.61
C ILE A 138 -10.81 -8.35 17.67
N PHE A 139 -9.53 -8.32 18.02
CA PHE A 139 -8.98 -9.19 19.06
C PHE A 139 -9.64 -8.94 20.42
N LEU A 140 -9.83 -7.69 20.82
CA LEU A 140 -10.36 -7.33 22.14
C LEU A 140 -11.84 -7.69 22.27
N PHE A 141 -12.65 -7.41 21.24
CA PHE A 141 -14.10 -7.57 21.32
C PHE A 141 -14.61 -8.92 20.79
N ARG A 142 -13.83 -9.60 19.95
CA ARG A 142 -14.25 -10.79 19.22
C ARG A 142 -13.19 -11.88 19.18
N HIS A 143 -12.31 -11.94 20.20
CA HIS A 143 -11.25 -12.95 20.24
C HIS A 143 -11.81 -14.39 20.15
N PHE A 144 -13.02 -14.62 20.67
CA PHE A 144 -13.73 -15.89 20.58
C PHE A 144 -14.07 -16.25 19.12
N LEU A 145 -14.55 -15.27 18.33
CA LEU A 145 -14.82 -15.48 16.91
C LEU A 145 -13.54 -15.77 16.11
N VAL A 146 -12.44 -15.10 16.46
CA VAL A 146 -11.15 -15.35 15.81
C VAL A 146 -10.69 -16.79 16.05
N ALA A 147 -10.83 -17.28 17.28
CA ALA A 147 -10.50 -18.67 17.62
C ALA A 147 -11.41 -19.69 16.92
N GLU A 148 -12.70 -19.41 16.84
CA GLU A 148 -13.71 -20.31 16.28
C GLU A 148 -13.68 -20.37 14.74
N TYR A 149 -13.62 -19.22 14.06
CA TYR A 149 -13.70 -19.14 12.59
C TYR A 149 -12.36 -19.26 11.89
N ILE A 150 -11.26 -18.81 12.52
CA ILE A 150 -9.93 -18.82 11.90
C ILE A 150 -9.16 -20.11 12.23
N GLY A 151 -9.45 -20.76 13.37
CA GLY A 151 -8.89 -22.06 13.72
C GLY A 151 -7.35 -22.10 13.54
N LYS A 152 -6.87 -23.03 12.67
CA LYS A 152 -5.43 -23.18 12.38
C LYS A 152 -4.79 -21.94 11.74
N ALA A 153 -5.55 -21.03 11.14
CA ALA A 153 -5.05 -19.79 10.56
C ALA A 153 -4.85 -18.67 11.60
N ALA A 154 -5.26 -18.87 12.85
CA ALA A 154 -5.04 -17.89 13.92
C ALA A 154 -3.56 -17.54 14.12
N PHE A 155 -2.66 -18.49 13.93
CA PHE A 155 -1.22 -18.26 13.97
C PHE A 155 -0.80 -17.18 12.94
N PHE A 156 -1.27 -17.28 11.71
CA PHE A 156 -0.95 -16.30 10.66
C PHE A 156 -1.54 -14.91 10.96
N PHE A 157 -2.71 -14.86 11.60
CA PHE A 157 -3.32 -13.61 12.05
C PHE A 157 -2.43 -12.91 13.11
N TYR A 158 -2.01 -13.65 14.15
CA TYR A 158 -1.13 -13.09 15.19
C TYR A 158 0.25 -12.71 14.65
N LEU A 159 0.81 -13.54 13.76
CA LEU A 159 2.07 -13.24 13.11
C LEU A 159 1.96 -11.97 12.26
N GLY A 160 0.87 -11.83 11.48
CA GLY A 160 0.61 -10.63 10.68
C GLY A 160 0.45 -9.38 11.53
N MET A 161 -0.28 -9.48 12.66
CA MET A 161 -0.39 -8.39 13.64
C MET A 161 0.97 -7.99 14.22
N ALA A 162 1.75 -8.95 14.69
CA ALA A 162 3.08 -8.70 15.27
C ALA A 162 4.02 -8.03 14.26
N LEU A 163 4.05 -8.53 13.01
CA LEU A 163 4.85 -7.93 11.93
C LEU A 163 4.41 -6.50 11.61
N ASN A 164 3.10 -6.22 11.57
CA ASN A 164 2.61 -4.85 11.33
C ASN A 164 2.95 -3.91 12.49
N VAL A 165 2.81 -4.35 13.75
CA VAL A 165 3.24 -3.57 14.92
C VAL A 165 4.73 -3.28 14.86
N PHE A 166 5.54 -4.29 14.55
CA PHE A 166 6.99 -4.13 14.37
C PHE A 166 7.31 -3.12 13.26
N CYS A 167 6.67 -3.23 12.10
CA CYS A 167 6.86 -2.28 11.00
C CYS A 167 6.50 -0.85 11.39
N VAL A 168 5.38 -0.64 12.10
CA VAL A 168 4.97 0.70 12.56
C VAL A 168 5.99 1.26 13.54
N ALA A 169 6.38 0.47 14.55
CA ALA A 169 7.37 0.88 15.54
C ALA A 169 8.71 1.23 14.87
N PHE A 170 9.18 0.39 13.95
CA PHE A 170 10.41 0.62 13.20
C PHE A 170 10.34 1.91 12.36
N MET A 171 9.23 2.13 11.64
CA MET A 171 9.04 3.36 10.84
C MET A 171 8.98 4.60 11.74
N LEU A 172 8.31 4.53 12.90
CA LEU A 172 8.27 5.64 13.85
C LEU A 172 9.69 5.96 14.38
N ILE A 173 10.47 4.94 14.74
CA ILE A 173 11.86 5.13 15.17
C ILE A 173 12.67 5.82 14.07
N LEU A 174 12.54 5.41 12.80
CA LEU A 174 13.24 6.04 11.68
C LEU A 174 12.85 7.51 11.46
N VAL A 175 11.60 7.86 11.76
CA VAL A 175 11.11 9.25 11.64
C VAL A 175 11.64 10.13 12.78
N PHE A 176 11.59 9.62 14.03
CA PHE A 176 11.97 10.42 15.21
C PHE A 176 13.46 10.39 15.51
N GLU A 177 14.19 9.37 15.05
CA GLU A 177 15.63 9.18 15.28
C GLU A 177 16.42 9.06 13.97
N PRO A 178 16.62 10.17 13.24
CA PRO A 178 17.31 10.16 11.94
C PRO A 178 18.78 9.68 12.04
N THR A 179 19.40 9.78 13.21
CA THR A 179 20.75 9.26 13.46
C THR A 179 20.82 7.73 13.42
N LEU A 180 19.78 7.05 13.90
CA LEU A 180 19.64 5.60 13.78
C LEU A 180 19.42 5.18 12.33
N ALA A 181 18.58 5.93 11.59
CA ALA A 181 18.34 5.67 10.19
C ALA A 181 19.64 5.68 9.38
N SER A 182 20.50 6.69 9.57
CA SER A 182 21.78 6.79 8.86
C SER A 182 22.75 5.65 9.25
N LYS A 183 22.81 5.23 10.52
CA LYS A 183 23.63 4.10 10.96
C LYS A 183 23.18 2.76 10.35
N ILE A 184 21.87 2.52 10.29
CA ILE A 184 21.31 1.30 9.68
C ILE A 184 21.62 1.24 8.19
N VAL A 185 21.45 2.36 7.48
CA VAL A 185 21.81 2.45 6.05
C VAL A 185 23.29 2.20 5.84
N LEU A 186 24.18 2.81 6.63
CA LEU A 186 25.62 2.59 6.54
C LEU A 186 26.00 1.13 6.82
N TRP A 187 25.35 0.49 7.79
CA TRP A 187 25.58 -0.91 8.12
C TRP A 187 25.12 -1.88 7.02
N LEU A 188 24.04 -1.55 6.31
CA LEU A 188 23.54 -2.34 5.18
C LEU A 188 24.41 -2.24 3.90
N PHE A 189 25.21 -1.17 3.79
CA PHE A 189 26.09 -0.93 2.64
C PHE A 189 27.56 -1.25 2.93
N GLN A 190 27.91 -1.74 4.10
CA GLN A 190 29.20 -2.34 4.45
C GLN A 190 29.15 -3.86 4.31
#